data_25587a73f83fb9f106cf949b49205c46
#
_entry.id   25587a73f83fb9f106cf949b49205c46
#
_cell.length_a   1.000
_cell.length_b   1.000
_cell.length_c   1.000
_cell.angle_alpha   90.00
_cell.angle_beta   90.00
_cell.angle_gamma   90.00
#
_symmetry.space_group_name_H-M   'P 1'
#
loop_
_entity.id
_entity.type
_entity.pdbx_description
1 polymer ?
#
loop_
_entity_poly.entity_id
_entity_poly.type
_entity_poly.pdbx_seq_one_letter_code
_entity_poly.pdbx_strand_id
1 'polypeptide(L)'
;MVTAGAFDGERPLHPAGTKVLLAAFEQGWAGPNGLSDASAKARQLLNAAREEIGAGLGVSGAEVEFWGEPALVSPIAIMGAPNFSVGKFVAGATERQEILAVGAKSRAMVTIPVSAHGLLDRDQLLEEVESTSVVAIQSANGETGVRQELSDLSGLVGGLSAHLHLDFAASGPLMKLPSYWSTADFPAKSWNGPAGLGIMLINKDRRWANPLAAATSGSTLRSPGSFSLPLVLAAAASLTGWLDDATRESERIRGLITLMRAVIKQTITDVDLAGSGAVNESLPHILSASMLNISGEQLVNALAQEGFAVASGSACVASAIEPSHVLKAMGLLTHGNLRISLLHGVQESEVKRLLALLPGIVERLRLDAGA
;
A
#
# COMPACT_ATOMS: atom_id res chain seq x y z
N MET A 1 18.01 13.19 2.36
CA MET A 1 17.24 14.33 2.88
C MET A 1 15.87 14.32 2.21
N VAL A 2 14.80 14.45 2.98
CA VAL A 2 13.45 14.61 2.42
C VAL A 2 13.42 15.96 1.69
N THR A 3 12.93 15.99 0.46
CA THR A 3 12.78 17.24 -0.30
C THR A 3 11.72 18.08 0.39
N ALA A 4 12.00 19.37 0.61
CA ALA A 4 11.05 20.30 1.19
C ALA A 4 9.76 20.30 0.35
N GLY A 5 8.59 20.24 1.01
CA GLY A 5 7.30 20.22 0.32
C GLY A 5 6.90 18.89 -0.36
N ALA A 6 7.66 17.81 -0.21
CA ALA A 6 7.31 16.49 -0.78
C ALA A 6 6.24 15.79 0.08
N PHE A 7 4.98 15.92 -0.32
CA PHE A 7 3.81 15.37 0.35
C PHE A 7 2.97 14.44 -0.55
N ASP A 8 3.53 13.99 -1.66
CA ASP A 8 2.89 13.10 -2.64
C ASP A 8 2.97 11.61 -2.27
N GLY A 9 3.82 11.26 -1.29
CA GLY A 9 4.05 9.89 -0.84
C GLY A 9 5.23 9.19 -1.52
N GLU A 10 5.94 9.87 -2.43
CA GLU A 10 7.18 9.34 -3.01
C GLU A 10 8.29 9.39 -1.96
N ARG A 11 8.82 8.21 -1.63
CA ARG A 11 9.75 8.04 -0.51
C ARG A 11 11.16 7.84 -1.00
N PRO A 12 12.16 8.57 -0.45
CA PRO A 12 13.55 8.28 -0.72
C PRO A 12 13.92 6.91 -0.12
N LEU A 13 14.89 6.24 -0.75
CA LEU A 13 15.46 5.01 -0.20
C LEU A 13 16.07 5.29 1.18
N HIS A 14 15.80 4.40 2.13
CA HIS A 14 16.36 4.48 3.48
C HIS A 14 17.88 4.51 3.46
N PRO A 15 18.57 5.33 4.28
CA PRO A 15 20.04 5.44 4.25
C PRO A 15 20.76 4.11 4.42
N ALA A 16 20.27 3.20 5.27
CA ALA A 16 20.82 1.86 5.42
C ALA A 16 20.72 1.06 4.10
N GLY A 17 19.54 1.13 3.43
CA GLY A 17 19.34 0.50 2.12
C GLY A 17 20.24 1.09 1.04
N THR A 18 20.39 2.41 0.99
CA THR A 18 21.30 3.09 0.05
C THR A 18 22.73 2.58 0.19
N LYS A 19 23.23 2.49 1.42
CA LYS A 19 24.58 1.99 1.70
C LYS A 19 24.77 0.55 1.20
N VAL A 20 23.84 -0.33 1.47
CA VAL A 20 23.89 -1.73 1.06
C VAL A 20 23.76 -1.86 -0.45
N LEU A 21 22.87 -1.10 -1.08
CA LEU A 21 22.66 -1.12 -2.52
C LEU A 21 23.94 -0.73 -3.28
N LEU A 22 24.59 0.36 -2.90
CA LEU A 22 25.84 0.82 -3.51
C LEU A 22 26.95 -0.22 -3.34
N ALA A 23 27.15 -0.76 -2.14
CA ALA A 23 28.15 -1.80 -1.88
C ALA A 23 27.89 -3.08 -2.70
N ALA A 24 26.62 -3.47 -2.86
CA ALA A 24 26.27 -4.64 -3.66
C ALA A 24 26.58 -4.45 -5.14
N PHE A 25 26.36 -3.26 -5.70
CA PHE A 25 26.71 -2.97 -7.10
C PHE A 25 28.24 -2.85 -7.31
N GLU A 26 28.97 -2.29 -6.36
CA GLU A 26 30.44 -2.18 -6.43
C GLU A 26 31.13 -3.55 -6.38
N GLN A 27 30.64 -4.47 -5.55
CA GLN A 27 31.22 -5.80 -5.41
C GLN A 27 30.83 -6.76 -6.54
N GLY A 28 29.80 -6.41 -7.31
CA GLY A 28 29.17 -7.33 -8.26
C GLY A 28 28.41 -8.44 -7.54
N TRP A 29 27.59 -9.16 -8.27
CA TRP A 29 26.82 -10.28 -7.74
C TRP A 29 26.56 -11.34 -8.82
N ALA A 30 26.39 -12.59 -8.40
CA ALA A 30 26.02 -13.72 -9.26
C ALA A 30 24.56 -14.13 -9.03
N GLY A 31 23.98 -14.77 -10.02
CA GLY A 31 22.66 -15.40 -9.86
C GLY A 31 22.72 -16.51 -8.79
N PRO A 32 21.74 -16.56 -7.84
CA PRO A 32 21.78 -17.51 -6.74
C PRO A 32 21.56 -18.99 -7.18
N ASN A 33 21.09 -19.21 -8.39
CA ASN A 33 20.77 -20.54 -8.92
C ASN A 33 21.96 -21.25 -9.58
N GLY A 34 23.12 -20.58 -9.75
CA GLY A 34 24.33 -21.15 -10.33
C GLY A 34 25.07 -22.09 -9.38
N LEU A 35 26.09 -22.78 -9.91
CA LEU A 35 26.92 -23.75 -9.17
C LEU A 35 28.26 -23.19 -8.69
N SER A 36 28.61 -21.96 -9.06
CA SER A 36 29.87 -21.32 -8.65
C SER A 36 29.87 -20.89 -7.18
N ASP A 37 31.06 -20.67 -6.61
CA ASP A 37 31.22 -20.12 -5.25
C ASP A 37 30.52 -18.73 -5.11
N ALA A 38 30.57 -17.92 -6.16
CA ALA A 38 29.86 -16.65 -6.19
C ALA A 38 28.33 -16.87 -6.10
N SER A 39 27.79 -17.89 -6.77
CA SER A 39 26.37 -18.24 -6.68
C SER A 39 26.01 -18.82 -5.30
N ALA A 40 26.93 -19.58 -4.67
CA ALA A 40 26.72 -20.05 -3.30
C ALA A 40 26.66 -18.89 -2.31
N LYS A 41 27.56 -17.90 -2.44
CA LYS A 41 27.52 -16.66 -1.64
C LYS A 41 26.22 -15.88 -1.87
N ALA A 42 25.79 -15.75 -3.13
CA ALA A 42 24.53 -15.08 -3.47
C ALA A 42 23.30 -15.74 -2.80
N ARG A 43 23.26 -17.10 -2.78
CA ARG A 43 22.22 -17.85 -2.06
C ARG A 43 22.24 -17.58 -0.55
N GLN A 44 23.41 -17.54 0.06
CA GLN A 44 23.53 -17.23 1.50
C GLN A 44 22.99 -15.83 1.81
N LEU A 45 23.37 -14.83 1.00
CA LEU A 45 22.87 -13.44 1.16
C LEU A 45 21.36 -13.37 0.95
N LEU A 46 20.84 -14.06 -0.06
CA LEU A 46 19.40 -14.11 -0.32
C LEU A 46 18.63 -14.73 0.84
N ASN A 47 19.12 -15.84 1.40
CA ASN A 47 18.49 -16.50 2.53
C ASN A 47 18.54 -15.61 3.79
N ALA A 48 19.67 -14.97 4.05
CA ALA A 48 19.77 -14.02 5.17
C ALA A 48 18.77 -12.87 5.03
N ALA A 49 18.63 -12.30 3.84
CA ALA A 49 17.65 -11.24 3.57
C ALA A 49 16.20 -11.73 3.74
N ARG A 50 15.89 -12.99 3.35
CA ARG A 50 14.58 -13.60 3.60
C ARG A 50 14.26 -13.70 5.09
N GLU A 51 15.21 -14.19 5.89
CA GLU A 51 15.04 -14.30 7.34
C GLU A 51 14.87 -12.91 7.99
N GLU A 52 15.66 -11.93 7.56
CA GLU A 52 15.58 -10.55 8.09
C GLU A 52 14.23 -9.90 7.76
N ILE A 53 13.77 -10.00 6.50
CA ILE A 53 12.46 -9.48 6.09
C ILE A 53 11.34 -10.27 6.79
N GLY A 54 11.44 -11.59 6.85
CA GLY A 54 10.47 -12.43 7.54
C GLY A 54 10.31 -12.03 9.00
N ALA A 55 11.43 -11.88 9.73
CA ALA A 55 11.44 -11.43 11.12
C ALA A 55 10.79 -10.04 11.28
N GLY A 56 11.13 -9.09 10.40
CA GLY A 56 10.56 -7.74 10.41
C GLY A 56 9.06 -7.70 10.14
N LEU A 57 8.54 -8.63 9.34
CA LEU A 57 7.11 -8.76 9.02
C LEU A 57 6.36 -9.77 9.91
N GLY A 58 7.06 -10.46 10.83
CA GLY A 58 6.47 -11.40 11.78
C GLY A 58 6.16 -12.79 11.20
N VAL A 59 6.90 -13.23 10.19
CA VAL A 59 6.78 -14.54 9.53
C VAL A 59 8.13 -15.24 9.42
N SER A 60 8.13 -16.51 9.01
CA SER A 60 9.36 -17.24 8.68
C SER A 60 9.92 -16.79 7.33
N GLY A 61 11.24 -16.75 7.18
CA GLY A 61 11.88 -16.49 5.90
C GLY A 61 11.44 -17.47 4.77
N ALA A 62 11.04 -18.69 5.13
CA ALA A 62 10.47 -19.65 4.19
C ALA A 62 9.12 -19.23 3.57
N GLU A 63 8.44 -18.25 4.15
CA GLU A 63 7.18 -17.71 3.65
C GLU A 63 7.38 -16.48 2.76
N VAL A 64 8.62 -15.96 2.64
CA VAL A 64 8.96 -14.74 1.90
C VAL A 64 9.38 -15.08 0.47
N GLU A 65 8.72 -14.46 -0.52
CA GLU A 65 9.07 -14.52 -1.93
C GLU A 65 9.26 -13.14 -2.54
N PHE A 66 10.21 -13.02 -3.47
CA PHE A 66 10.56 -11.74 -4.10
C PHE A 66 10.08 -11.67 -5.54
N TRP A 67 9.60 -10.51 -5.96
CA TRP A 67 9.10 -10.22 -7.29
C TRP A 67 9.68 -8.90 -7.80
N GLY A 68 10.21 -8.94 -9.03
CA GLY A 68 10.81 -7.75 -9.66
C GLY A 68 9.80 -6.71 -10.14
N GLU A 69 8.49 -7.00 -10.07
CA GLU A 69 7.41 -6.08 -10.44
C GLU A 69 6.35 -6.06 -9.33
N PRO A 70 6.37 -5.04 -8.45
CA PRO A 70 5.45 -4.96 -7.31
C PRO A 70 3.96 -4.96 -7.70
N ALA A 71 3.60 -4.36 -8.85
CA ALA A 71 2.23 -4.29 -9.30
C ALA A 71 1.60 -5.66 -9.62
N LEU A 72 2.45 -6.68 -9.90
CA LEU A 72 2.00 -8.03 -10.19
C LEU A 72 1.85 -8.92 -8.95
N VAL A 73 2.30 -8.50 -7.78
CA VAL A 73 2.35 -9.36 -6.60
C VAL A 73 0.94 -9.77 -6.16
N SER A 74 0.03 -8.82 -5.89
CA SER A 74 -1.35 -9.14 -5.55
C SER A 74 -2.09 -9.91 -6.65
N PRO A 75 -2.03 -9.52 -7.93
CA PRO A 75 -2.62 -10.29 -9.01
C PRO A 75 -2.18 -11.76 -9.02
N ILE A 76 -0.90 -12.03 -8.89
CA ILE A 76 -0.34 -13.38 -8.91
C ILE A 76 -0.69 -14.13 -7.63
N ALA A 77 -0.65 -13.47 -6.47
CA ALA A 77 -1.06 -14.07 -5.21
C ALA A 77 -2.51 -14.55 -5.23
N ILE A 78 -3.41 -13.76 -5.80
CA ILE A 78 -4.83 -14.06 -5.94
C ILE A 78 -5.06 -15.18 -6.98
N MET A 79 -4.47 -15.06 -8.17
CA MET A 79 -4.63 -16.09 -9.22
C MET A 79 -4.03 -17.43 -8.84
N GLY A 80 -3.04 -17.48 -7.95
CA GLY A 80 -2.44 -18.70 -7.43
C GLY A 80 -3.25 -19.40 -6.34
N ALA A 81 -4.37 -18.82 -5.91
CA ALA A 81 -5.26 -19.45 -4.94
C ALA A 81 -5.94 -20.69 -5.54
N PRO A 82 -6.11 -21.78 -4.78
CA PRO A 82 -6.59 -23.08 -5.31
C PRO A 82 -7.94 -22.99 -6.01
N ASN A 83 -8.81 -22.11 -5.59
CA ASN A 83 -10.19 -22.01 -6.07
C ASN A 83 -10.44 -20.77 -6.95
N PHE A 84 -9.42 -20.02 -7.36
CA PHE A 84 -9.61 -18.76 -8.08
C PHE A 84 -10.45 -18.90 -9.35
N SER A 85 -10.24 -19.95 -10.15
CA SER A 85 -10.95 -20.15 -11.41
C SER A 85 -12.35 -20.76 -11.26
N VAL A 86 -12.67 -21.36 -10.13
CA VAL A 86 -13.92 -22.10 -9.91
C VAL A 86 -14.80 -21.54 -8.80
N GLY A 87 -14.19 -20.84 -7.83
CA GLY A 87 -14.83 -20.22 -6.71
C GLY A 87 -15.30 -18.79 -6.98
N LYS A 88 -15.90 -18.19 -5.96
CA LYS A 88 -16.29 -16.79 -5.93
C LYS A 88 -15.08 -15.95 -5.50
N PHE A 89 -14.85 -14.83 -6.16
CA PHE A 89 -13.91 -13.80 -5.71
C PHE A 89 -14.68 -12.71 -4.95
N VAL A 90 -14.24 -12.42 -3.73
CA VAL A 90 -14.87 -11.43 -2.85
C VAL A 90 -13.85 -10.35 -2.48
N ALA A 91 -14.17 -9.08 -2.70
CA ALA A 91 -13.27 -7.97 -2.43
C ALA A 91 -14.03 -6.72 -1.98
N GLY A 92 -13.38 -5.84 -1.22
CA GLY A 92 -13.97 -4.56 -0.83
C GLY A 92 -14.15 -3.60 -2.03
N ALA A 93 -15.17 -2.74 -1.97
CA ALA A 93 -15.43 -1.73 -3.00
C ALA A 93 -14.30 -0.68 -3.11
N THR A 94 -13.43 -0.59 -2.13
CA THR A 94 -12.30 0.35 -2.06
C THR A 94 -10.95 -0.31 -2.32
N GLU A 95 -10.94 -1.56 -2.80
CA GLU A 95 -9.69 -2.25 -3.17
C GLU A 95 -8.99 -1.56 -4.34
N ARG A 96 -7.67 -1.81 -4.47
CA ARG A 96 -6.89 -1.29 -5.61
C ARG A 96 -7.43 -1.83 -6.93
N GLN A 97 -7.33 -1.00 -7.97
CA GLN A 97 -7.84 -1.35 -9.32
C GLN A 97 -7.25 -2.66 -9.85
N GLU A 98 -5.99 -2.95 -9.57
CA GLU A 98 -5.32 -4.19 -9.99
C GLU A 98 -5.99 -5.43 -9.37
N ILE A 99 -6.42 -5.33 -8.11
CA ILE A 99 -7.13 -6.41 -7.40
C ILE A 99 -8.53 -6.59 -8.00
N LEU A 100 -9.26 -5.49 -8.20
CA LEU A 100 -10.59 -5.53 -8.80
C LEU A 100 -10.53 -6.08 -10.25
N ALA A 101 -9.52 -5.67 -11.03
CA ALA A 101 -9.33 -6.14 -12.40
C ALA A 101 -9.02 -7.64 -12.48
N VAL A 102 -8.29 -8.18 -11.51
CA VAL A 102 -8.05 -9.64 -11.41
C VAL A 102 -9.31 -10.36 -11.00
N GLY A 103 -10.05 -9.83 -10.02
CA GLY A 103 -11.32 -10.40 -9.58
C GLY A 103 -12.34 -10.53 -10.71
N ALA A 104 -12.37 -9.56 -11.63
CA ALA A 104 -13.23 -9.60 -12.82
C ALA A 104 -12.92 -10.78 -13.77
N LYS A 105 -11.77 -11.47 -13.62
CA LYS A 105 -11.40 -12.68 -14.37
C LYS A 105 -11.81 -13.97 -13.67
N SER A 106 -12.29 -13.91 -12.44
CA SER A 106 -12.82 -15.07 -11.72
C SER A 106 -14.17 -15.50 -12.28
N ARG A 107 -14.66 -16.67 -11.85
CA ARG A 107 -15.97 -17.18 -12.25
C ARG A 107 -17.12 -16.26 -11.82
N ALA A 108 -17.02 -15.70 -10.62
CA ALA A 108 -17.99 -14.78 -10.06
C ALA A 108 -17.28 -13.81 -9.12
N MET A 109 -17.53 -12.53 -9.29
CA MET A 109 -16.98 -11.48 -8.43
C MET A 109 -18.10 -10.82 -7.62
N VAL A 110 -17.87 -10.67 -6.33
CA VAL A 110 -18.72 -9.91 -5.42
C VAL A 110 -17.91 -8.79 -4.80
N THR A 111 -18.48 -7.60 -4.83
CA THR A 111 -17.86 -6.41 -4.22
C THR A 111 -18.61 -6.06 -2.94
N ILE A 112 -17.92 -6.09 -1.81
CA ILE A 112 -18.45 -5.74 -0.50
C ILE A 112 -18.44 -4.22 -0.33
N PRO A 113 -19.56 -3.59 0.00
CA PRO A 113 -19.62 -2.16 0.24
C PRO A 113 -18.83 -1.75 1.47
N VAL A 114 -18.59 -0.46 1.58
CA VAL A 114 -17.98 0.17 2.74
C VAL A 114 -18.90 1.21 3.35
N SER A 115 -18.74 1.48 4.63
CA SER A 115 -19.41 2.60 5.30
C SER A 115 -18.87 3.96 4.79
N ALA A 116 -19.52 5.06 5.15
CA ALA A 116 -18.99 6.42 4.91
C ALA A 116 -17.60 6.67 5.55
N HIS A 117 -17.21 5.85 6.55
CA HIS A 117 -15.90 5.87 7.16
C HIS A 117 -14.87 4.99 6.44
N GLY A 118 -15.27 4.26 5.39
CA GLY A 118 -14.41 3.40 4.57
C GLY A 118 -14.17 2.00 5.15
N LEU A 119 -14.90 1.61 6.19
CA LEU A 119 -14.83 0.27 6.78
C LEU A 119 -15.71 -0.70 6.00
N LEU A 120 -15.21 -1.90 5.74
CA LEU A 120 -15.94 -2.98 5.07
C LEU A 120 -17.20 -3.35 5.85
N ASP A 121 -18.29 -3.63 5.12
CA ASP A 121 -19.50 -4.20 5.68
C ASP A 121 -19.23 -5.66 6.08
N ARG A 122 -19.13 -5.86 7.39
CA ARG A 122 -18.77 -7.14 8.01
C ARG A 122 -19.85 -8.20 7.80
N ASP A 123 -21.11 -7.80 7.90
CA ASP A 123 -22.23 -8.74 7.80
C ASP A 123 -22.40 -9.22 6.37
N GLN A 124 -22.30 -8.32 5.41
CA GLN A 124 -22.32 -8.67 3.99
C GLN A 124 -21.10 -9.51 3.59
N LEU A 125 -19.90 -9.24 4.15
CA LEU A 125 -18.74 -10.11 3.94
C LEU A 125 -19.03 -11.54 4.41
N LEU A 126 -19.63 -11.71 5.59
CA LEU A 126 -19.96 -13.02 6.14
C LEU A 126 -21.01 -13.78 5.30
N GLU A 127 -22.00 -13.06 4.76
CA GLU A 127 -23.02 -13.64 3.89
C GLU A 127 -22.47 -14.11 2.54
N GLU A 128 -21.47 -13.41 1.99
CA GLU A 128 -20.95 -13.67 0.64
C GLU A 128 -19.79 -14.66 0.60
N VAL A 129 -19.06 -14.85 1.71
CA VAL A 129 -17.89 -15.73 1.73
C VAL A 129 -18.30 -17.19 1.95
N GLU A 130 -17.78 -18.07 1.10
CA GLU A 130 -17.89 -19.52 1.18
C GLU A 130 -16.50 -20.15 1.34
N SER A 131 -16.41 -21.42 1.73
CA SER A 131 -15.14 -22.14 1.88
C SER A 131 -14.30 -22.25 0.59
N THR A 132 -14.95 -22.11 -0.55
CA THR A 132 -14.31 -22.08 -1.88
C THR A 132 -13.97 -20.67 -2.36
N SER A 133 -14.34 -19.64 -1.60
CA SER A 133 -14.07 -18.24 -1.99
C SER A 133 -12.59 -17.90 -1.92
N VAL A 134 -12.20 -16.96 -2.78
CA VAL A 134 -10.95 -16.22 -2.67
C VAL A 134 -11.31 -14.80 -2.27
N VAL A 135 -10.84 -14.38 -1.10
CA VAL A 135 -11.16 -13.08 -0.49
C VAL A 135 -9.92 -12.20 -0.56
N ALA A 136 -10.07 -10.96 -1.01
CA ALA A 136 -9.01 -9.95 -0.97
C ALA A 136 -9.42 -8.77 -0.08
N ILE A 137 -8.58 -8.42 0.88
CA ILE A 137 -8.79 -7.31 1.81
C ILE A 137 -7.52 -6.47 1.91
N GLN A 138 -7.62 -5.18 1.62
CA GLN A 138 -6.55 -4.23 1.91
C GLN A 138 -6.44 -3.99 3.43
N SER A 139 -5.23 -3.93 3.93
CA SER A 139 -4.99 -3.58 5.34
C SER A 139 -5.37 -2.14 5.65
N ALA A 140 -5.10 -1.25 4.70
CA ALA A 140 -5.50 0.14 4.72
C ALA A 140 -5.61 0.69 3.30
N ASN A 141 -6.46 1.69 3.12
CA ASN A 141 -6.64 2.33 1.83
C ASN A 141 -5.55 3.40 1.58
N GLY A 142 -4.89 3.33 0.44
CA GLY A 142 -3.79 4.23 0.08
C GLY A 142 -4.22 5.65 -0.33
N GLU A 143 -5.50 5.87 -0.60
CA GLU A 143 -6.05 7.19 -0.92
C GLU A 143 -6.55 7.91 0.33
N THR A 144 -7.25 7.21 1.21
CA THR A 144 -7.92 7.79 2.38
C THR A 144 -7.17 7.59 3.69
N GLY A 145 -6.28 6.62 3.73
CA GLY A 145 -5.57 6.20 4.95
C GLY A 145 -6.41 5.30 5.87
N VAL A 146 -7.67 5.02 5.56
CA VAL A 146 -8.55 4.22 6.43
C VAL A 146 -7.99 2.81 6.59
N ARG A 147 -7.88 2.35 7.84
CA ARG A 147 -7.42 1.01 8.20
C ARG A 147 -8.61 0.09 8.40
N GLN A 148 -8.50 -1.15 7.94
CA GLN A 148 -9.49 -2.19 8.21
C GLN A 148 -9.21 -2.91 9.54
N GLU A 149 -10.23 -3.43 10.17
CA GLU A 149 -10.13 -4.25 11.38
C GLU A 149 -9.71 -5.69 11.03
N LEU A 150 -8.46 -5.84 10.57
CA LEU A 150 -7.97 -7.09 9.99
C LEU A 150 -8.15 -8.31 10.90
N SER A 151 -8.02 -8.17 12.22
CA SER A 151 -8.13 -9.30 13.14
C SER A 151 -9.53 -9.88 13.15
N ASP A 152 -10.56 -9.03 13.12
CA ASP A 152 -11.94 -9.46 13.06
C ASP A 152 -12.30 -10.05 11.69
N LEU A 153 -12.03 -9.30 10.60
CA LEU A 153 -12.32 -9.74 9.24
C LEU A 153 -11.59 -11.03 8.87
N SER A 154 -10.32 -11.18 9.27
CA SER A 154 -9.57 -12.41 9.02
C SER A 154 -10.12 -13.59 9.82
N GLY A 155 -10.60 -13.35 11.04
CA GLY A 155 -11.26 -14.36 11.86
C GLY A 155 -12.53 -14.90 11.21
N LEU A 156 -13.35 -14.01 10.63
CA LEU A 156 -14.56 -14.40 9.88
C LEU A 156 -14.21 -15.29 8.68
N VAL A 157 -13.29 -14.83 7.84
CA VAL A 157 -12.85 -15.58 6.64
C VAL A 157 -12.20 -16.91 7.04
N GLY A 158 -11.43 -16.91 8.14
CA GLY A 158 -10.79 -18.09 8.71
C GLY A 158 -11.78 -19.14 9.21
N GLY A 159 -12.85 -18.72 9.84
CA GLY A 159 -13.95 -19.59 10.30
C GLY A 159 -14.61 -20.37 9.16
N LEU A 160 -14.59 -19.81 7.95
CA LEU A 160 -15.09 -20.43 6.72
C LEU A 160 -14.03 -21.17 5.93
N SER A 161 -12.74 -21.14 6.35
CA SER A 161 -11.58 -21.74 5.67
C SER A 161 -11.34 -21.25 4.23
N ALA A 162 -11.85 -20.08 3.86
CA ALA A 162 -11.65 -19.47 2.55
C ALA A 162 -10.20 -19.01 2.36
N HIS A 163 -9.75 -18.87 1.12
CA HIS A 163 -8.43 -18.27 0.84
C HIS A 163 -8.47 -16.77 1.07
N LEU A 164 -7.59 -16.25 1.93
CA LEU A 164 -7.51 -14.83 2.25
C LEU A 164 -6.19 -14.24 1.75
N HIS A 165 -6.29 -13.31 0.81
CA HIS A 165 -5.21 -12.43 0.39
C HIS A 165 -5.30 -11.08 1.12
N LEU A 166 -4.18 -10.60 1.68
CA LEU A 166 -4.09 -9.33 2.38
C LEU A 166 -3.14 -8.37 1.64
N ASP A 167 -3.65 -7.19 1.30
CA ASP A 167 -2.87 -6.12 0.68
C ASP A 167 -2.32 -5.15 1.73
N PHE A 168 -1.00 -5.11 1.88
CA PHE A 168 -0.29 -4.18 2.75
C PHE A 168 0.41 -3.05 1.99
N ALA A 169 0.03 -2.78 0.75
CA ALA A 169 0.71 -1.76 -0.06
C ALA A 169 0.70 -0.37 0.58
N ALA A 170 -0.40 0.02 1.23
CA ALA A 170 -0.52 1.33 1.87
C ALA A 170 0.05 1.37 3.29
N SER A 171 -0.19 0.34 4.09
CA SER A 171 0.23 0.30 5.49
C SER A 171 1.68 -0.14 5.67
N GLY A 172 2.17 -1.01 4.80
CA GLY A 172 3.43 -1.69 5.04
C GLY A 172 3.50 -2.33 6.43
N PRO A 173 4.66 -2.30 7.10
CA PRO A 173 4.85 -2.87 8.42
C PRO A 173 4.17 -2.10 9.57
N LEU A 174 3.48 -0.97 9.30
CA LEU A 174 2.68 -0.26 10.31
C LEU A 174 1.50 -1.09 10.82
N MET A 175 1.04 -2.04 10.03
CA MET A 175 0.02 -3.00 10.44
C MET A 175 0.60 -4.42 10.44
N LYS A 176 0.19 -5.20 11.44
CA LYS A 176 0.63 -6.58 11.58
C LYS A 176 -0.31 -7.53 10.84
N LEU A 177 0.26 -8.65 10.41
CA LEU A 177 -0.53 -9.78 9.91
C LEU A 177 -1.46 -10.31 11.02
N PRO A 178 -2.72 -10.59 10.71
CA PRO A 178 -3.64 -11.26 11.64
C PRO A 178 -3.29 -12.76 11.76
N SER A 179 -3.99 -13.46 12.65
CA SER A 179 -3.74 -14.90 12.89
C SER A 179 -4.11 -15.80 11.69
N TYR A 180 -5.07 -15.37 10.87
CA TYR A 180 -5.48 -16.11 9.68
C TYR A 180 -5.19 -15.30 8.42
N TRP A 181 -4.46 -15.88 7.47
CA TRP A 181 -4.16 -15.37 6.15
C TRP A 181 -3.63 -16.49 5.26
N SER A 182 -3.71 -16.34 3.96
CA SER A 182 -3.17 -17.31 2.99
C SER A 182 -2.01 -16.74 2.20
N THR A 183 -2.18 -15.53 1.68
CA THR A 183 -1.13 -14.76 1.02
C THR A 183 -1.20 -13.29 1.47
N ALA A 184 -0.07 -12.59 1.41
CA ALA A 184 -0.04 -11.16 1.62
C ALA A 184 1.00 -10.51 0.71
N ASP A 185 0.84 -9.23 0.38
CA ASP A 185 1.81 -8.48 -0.40
C ASP A 185 2.28 -7.21 0.28
N PHE A 186 3.56 -6.91 0.08
CA PHE A 186 4.23 -5.72 0.58
C PHE A 186 5.16 -5.17 -0.50
N PRO A 187 4.92 -4.00 -1.09
CA PRO A 187 5.95 -3.34 -1.88
C PRO A 187 7.07 -2.82 -0.96
N ALA A 188 8.32 -3.07 -1.30
CA ALA A 188 9.46 -2.64 -0.47
C ALA A 188 9.46 -1.13 -0.19
N LYS A 189 8.93 -0.33 -1.10
CA LYS A 189 8.79 1.13 -0.92
C LYS A 189 7.94 1.52 0.29
N SER A 190 7.08 0.64 0.81
CA SER A 190 6.22 0.96 1.98
C SER A 190 7.02 1.19 3.28
N TRP A 191 8.27 0.74 3.34
CA TRP A 191 9.22 1.03 4.43
C TRP A 191 10.50 1.73 3.95
N ASN A 192 10.38 2.59 2.95
CA ASN A 192 11.52 3.28 2.35
C ASN A 192 12.57 2.33 1.76
N GLY A 193 12.18 1.11 1.36
CA GLY A 193 12.97 0.20 0.56
C GLY A 193 12.99 0.60 -0.92
N PRO A 194 13.77 -0.10 -1.74
CA PRO A 194 13.92 0.24 -3.16
C PRO A 194 12.62 0.04 -3.95
N ALA A 195 12.37 0.94 -4.89
CA ALA A 195 11.35 0.75 -5.91
C ALA A 195 11.69 -0.47 -6.79
N GLY A 196 10.68 -1.07 -7.43
CA GLY A 196 10.88 -2.23 -8.31
C GLY A 196 11.08 -3.57 -7.59
N LEU A 197 10.78 -3.63 -6.29
CA LEU A 197 10.78 -4.88 -5.53
C LEU A 197 9.46 -5.04 -4.77
N GLY A 198 8.76 -6.13 -5.05
CA GLY A 198 7.59 -6.60 -4.30
C GLY A 198 7.94 -7.82 -3.46
N ILE A 199 7.34 -7.93 -2.30
CA ILE A 199 7.42 -9.07 -1.40
C ILE A 199 6.05 -9.73 -1.35
N MET A 200 5.99 -11.01 -1.70
CA MET A 200 4.83 -11.85 -1.49
C MET A 200 5.09 -12.75 -0.28
N LEU A 201 4.18 -12.75 0.66
CA LEU A 201 4.15 -13.73 1.72
C LEU A 201 3.18 -14.85 1.33
N ILE A 202 3.63 -16.09 1.49
CA ILE A 202 2.83 -17.30 1.25
C ILE A 202 2.84 -18.11 2.52
N ASN A 203 1.71 -18.18 3.20
CA ASN A 203 1.59 -18.93 4.45
C ASN A 203 1.92 -20.41 4.20
N LYS A 204 2.85 -20.95 4.97
CA LYS A 204 3.36 -22.33 4.83
C LYS A 204 2.28 -23.39 5.03
N ASP A 205 1.24 -23.09 5.80
CA ASP A 205 0.14 -23.99 6.15
C ASP A 205 -1.04 -23.89 5.17
N ARG A 206 -0.88 -23.08 4.08
CA ARG A 206 -1.91 -22.84 3.08
C ARG A 206 -1.47 -23.31 1.69
N ARG A 207 -2.42 -23.75 0.90
CA ARG A 207 -2.17 -24.12 -0.50
C ARG A 207 -2.11 -22.87 -1.37
N TRP A 208 -1.06 -22.78 -2.14
CA TRP A 208 -0.89 -21.78 -3.18
C TRP A 208 0.00 -22.38 -4.29
N ALA A 209 -0.30 -22.07 -5.53
CA ALA A 209 0.51 -22.50 -6.67
C ALA A 209 0.78 -21.31 -7.59
N ASN A 210 2.01 -21.16 -8.05
CA ASN A 210 2.35 -20.12 -9.00
C ASN A 210 1.55 -20.29 -10.31
N PRO A 211 0.66 -19.37 -10.68
CA PRO A 211 -0.14 -19.49 -11.91
C PRO A 211 0.72 -19.41 -13.19
N LEU A 212 1.97 -18.96 -13.09
CA LEU A 212 2.93 -18.87 -14.19
C LEU A 212 3.92 -20.05 -14.20
N ALA A 213 3.70 -21.10 -13.39
CA ALA A 213 4.65 -22.21 -13.23
C ALA A 213 4.94 -22.99 -14.53
N ALA A 214 4.03 -22.99 -15.48
CA ALA A 214 4.24 -23.62 -16.79
C ALA A 214 5.34 -22.95 -17.63
N ALA A 215 5.73 -21.72 -17.31
CA ALA A 215 6.82 -20.99 -18.00
C ALA A 215 8.21 -21.36 -17.46
N THR A 216 8.30 -22.08 -16.33
CA THR A 216 9.56 -22.47 -15.69
C THR A 216 9.67 -23.99 -15.67
N SER A 217 10.30 -24.55 -16.72
CA SER A 217 10.47 -25.99 -16.84
C SER A 217 11.15 -26.59 -15.59
N GLY A 218 10.41 -27.41 -14.85
CA GLY A 218 10.94 -28.25 -13.78
C GLY A 218 11.29 -27.57 -12.45
N SER A 219 10.98 -26.31 -12.24
CA SER A 219 11.24 -25.66 -10.95
C SER A 219 10.00 -25.63 -10.06
N THR A 220 10.19 -26.03 -8.80
CA THR A 220 9.25 -25.85 -7.70
C THR A 220 9.27 -24.41 -7.17
N LEU A 221 9.86 -23.47 -7.91
CA LEU A 221 10.02 -22.08 -7.49
C LEU A 221 8.66 -21.39 -7.37
N ARG A 222 8.38 -20.86 -6.21
CA ARG A 222 7.19 -20.06 -5.95
C ARG A 222 7.22 -18.73 -6.71
N SER A 223 8.41 -18.17 -6.94
CA SER A 223 8.62 -16.99 -7.80
C SER A 223 9.44 -17.35 -9.04
N PRO A 224 9.32 -16.63 -10.17
CA PRO A 224 10.06 -16.90 -11.39
C PRO A 224 11.56 -16.62 -11.31
N GLY A 225 12.09 -16.21 -10.17
CA GLY A 225 13.53 -16.00 -9.95
C GLY A 225 14.12 -14.76 -10.62
N SER A 226 13.30 -13.90 -11.20
CA SER A 226 13.73 -12.67 -11.88
C SER A 226 13.63 -11.46 -10.94
N PHE A 227 14.50 -11.39 -9.95
CA PHE A 227 14.64 -10.22 -9.08
C PHE A 227 16.12 -9.84 -8.92
N SER A 228 16.36 -8.58 -8.60
CA SER A 228 17.70 -8.07 -8.34
C SER A 228 18.11 -8.37 -6.90
N LEU A 229 19.13 -9.20 -6.70
CA LEU A 229 19.65 -9.46 -5.36
C LEU A 229 20.09 -8.18 -4.62
N PRO A 230 20.79 -7.20 -5.27
CA PRO A 230 21.08 -5.91 -4.65
C PRO A 230 19.83 -5.20 -4.09
N LEU A 231 18.71 -5.20 -4.81
CA LEU A 231 17.45 -4.61 -4.33
C LEU A 231 16.90 -5.37 -3.11
N VAL A 232 16.99 -6.70 -3.11
CA VAL A 232 16.55 -7.52 -1.97
C VAL A 232 17.36 -7.20 -0.72
N LEU A 233 18.68 -7.11 -0.84
CA LEU A 233 19.57 -6.75 0.28
C LEU A 233 19.30 -5.34 0.81
N ALA A 234 19.08 -4.41 -0.11
CA ALA A 234 18.73 -3.03 0.25
C ALA A 234 17.35 -2.96 0.93
N ALA A 235 16.37 -3.77 0.50
CA ALA A 235 15.06 -3.83 1.12
C ALA A 235 15.13 -4.35 2.56
N ALA A 236 15.91 -5.41 2.81
CA ALA A 236 16.11 -5.96 4.15
C ALA A 236 16.74 -4.91 5.09
N ALA A 237 17.87 -4.30 4.68
CA ALA A 237 18.52 -3.26 5.46
C ALA A 237 17.62 -2.02 5.68
N SER A 238 16.80 -1.66 4.70
CA SER A 238 15.82 -0.57 4.85
C SER A 238 14.75 -0.92 5.88
N LEU A 239 14.24 -2.15 5.87
CA LEU A 239 13.20 -2.59 6.81
C LEU A 239 13.71 -2.53 8.25
N THR A 240 14.89 -3.08 8.51
CA THR A 240 15.52 -3.04 9.83
C THR A 240 15.68 -1.60 10.32
N GLY A 241 16.30 -0.72 9.51
CA GLY A 241 16.49 0.67 9.89
C GLY A 241 15.17 1.46 10.03
N TRP A 242 14.15 1.11 9.26
CA TRP A 242 12.82 1.73 9.37
C TRP A 242 12.11 1.32 10.67
N LEU A 243 12.21 0.05 11.07
CA LEU A 243 11.58 -0.48 12.29
C LEU A 243 12.15 0.15 13.57
N ASP A 244 13.43 0.53 13.58
CA ASP A 244 14.11 1.18 14.71
C ASP A 244 13.42 2.48 15.14
N ASP A 245 12.77 3.17 14.21
CA ASP A 245 12.23 4.53 14.40
C ASP A 245 10.72 4.65 14.14
N ALA A 246 10.11 3.62 13.57
CA ALA A 246 8.75 3.64 13.07
C ALA A 246 7.70 4.11 14.07
N THR A 247 7.77 3.64 15.32
CA THR A 247 6.78 3.98 16.36
C THR A 247 6.84 5.47 16.69
N ARG A 248 8.02 5.97 17.04
CA ARG A 248 8.22 7.38 17.41
C ARG A 248 7.81 8.31 16.28
N GLU A 249 8.23 7.98 15.06
CA GLU A 249 7.97 8.82 13.90
C GLU A 249 6.49 8.77 13.48
N SER A 250 5.84 7.62 13.59
CA SER A 250 4.41 7.50 13.35
C SER A 250 3.58 8.33 14.32
N GLU A 251 3.94 8.37 15.60
CA GLU A 251 3.28 9.22 16.60
C GLU A 251 3.46 10.70 16.28
N ARG A 252 4.66 11.13 15.94
CA ARG A 252 4.97 12.51 15.55
C ARG A 252 4.17 12.93 14.30
N ILE A 253 4.18 12.12 13.25
CA ILE A 253 3.45 12.38 12.01
C ILE A 253 1.95 12.40 12.26
N ARG A 254 1.42 11.50 13.10
CA ARG A 254 0.01 11.50 13.50
C ARG A 254 -0.41 12.83 14.13
N GLY A 255 0.46 13.43 14.97
CA GLY A 255 0.23 14.75 15.52
C GLY A 255 0.10 15.83 14.44
N LEU A 256 0.97 15.79 13.42
CA LEU A 256 0.91 16.72 12.29
C LEU A 256 -0.37 16.52 11.44
N ILE A 257 -0.75 15.30 11.14
CA ILE A 257 -2.00 14.99 10.42
C ILE A 257 -3.22 15.46 11.21
N THR A 258 -3.23 15.28 12.53
CA THR A 258 -4.31 15.77 13.40
C THR A 258 -4.42 17.29 13.36
N LEU A 259 -3.28 17.99 13.43
CA LEU A 259 -3.24 19.45 13.26
C LEU A 259 -3.78 19.86 11.89
N MET A 260 -3.34 19.21 10.81
CA MET A 260 -3.80 19.52 9.45
C MET A 260 -5.31 19.34 9.31
N ARG A 261 -5.88 18.23 9.81
CA ARG A 261 -7.32 17.98 9.80
C ARG A 261 -8.10 19.09 10.52
N ALA A 262 -7.63 19.50 11.70
CA ALA A 262 -8.26 20.54 12.48
C ALA A 262 -8.24 21.90 11.76
N VAL A 263 -7.08 22.30 11.22
CA VAL A 263 -6.94 23.58 10.52
C VAL A 263 -7.76 23.60 9.23
N ILE A 264 -7.69 22.56 8.40
CA ILE A 264 -8.46 22.46 7.15
C ILE A 264 -9.96 22.56 7.43
N LYS A 265 -10.47 21.82 8.43
CA LYS A 265 -11.88 21.87 8.81
C LYS A 265 -12.32 23.23 9.33
N GLN A 266 -11.42 23.98 9.96
CA GLN A 266 -11.70 25.32 10.50
C GLN A 266 -11.64 26.42 9.44
N THR A 267 -10.77 26.27 8.44
CA THR A 267 -10.44 27.36 7.49
C THR A 267 -11.04 27.18 6.10
N ILE A 268 -11.48 25.98 5.75
CA ILE A 268 -12.06 25.66 4.45
C ILE A 268 -13.49 25.15 4.64
N THR A 269 -14.45 25.83 4.06
CA THR A 269 -15.87 25.39 4.04
C THR A 269 -16.05 24.27 3.01
N ASP A 270 -17.16 23.53 3.09
CA ASP A 270 -17.56 22.50 2.12
C ASP A 270 -16.41 21.54 1.78
N VAL A 271 -15.80 20.98 2.83
CA VAL A 271 -14.71 20.01 2.76
C VAL A 271 -15.10 18.69 3.43
N ASP A 272 -14.93 17.59 2.70
CA ASP A 272 -14.98 16.23 3.24
C ASP A 272 -13.58 15.76 3.61
N LEU A 273 -13.40 15.29 4.85
CA LEU A 273 -12.15 14.66 5.31
C LEU A 273 -12.38 13.16 5.41
N ALA A 274 -11.80 12.38 4.52
CA ALA A 274 -11.91 10.93 4.56
C ALA A 274 -11.35 10.35 5.87
N GLY A 275 -11.99 9.28 6.39
CA GLY A 275 -11.60 8.68 7.66
C GLY A 275 -11.79 9.61 8.87
N SER A 276 -12.69 10.60 8.78
CA SER A 276 -13.05 11.48 9.89
C SER A 276 -13.99 10.73 10.84
N GLY A 277 -13.51 10.34 11.99
CA GLY A 277 -14.35 9.67 13.00
C GLY A 277 -13.52 9.01 14.07
N ALA A 278 -12.43 8.36 13.70
CA ALA A 278 -11.51 7.77 14.65
C ALA A 278 -10.08 8.03 14.21
N VAL A 279 -9.39 8.90 14.93
CA VAL A 279 -7.95 9.21 14.72
C VAL A 279 -7.10 7.95 14.76
N ASN A 280 -7.54 6.91 15.49
CA ASN A 280 -6.85 5.62 15.60
C ASN A 280 -7.14 4.64 14.46
N GLU A 281 -8.13 4.91 13.60
CA GLU A 281 -8.56 4.03 12.50
C GLU A 281 -7.89 4.39 11.17
N SER A 282 -7.00 5.38 11.14
CA SER A 282 -6.32 5.80 9.92
C SER A 282 -4.80 5.62 10.04
N LEU A 283 -4.15 5.42 8.89
CA LEU A 283 -2.69 5.48 8.79
C LEU A 283 -2.19 6.85 9.29
N PRO A 284 -1.08 6.90 10.04
CA PRO A 284 -0.63 8.13 10.67
C PRO A 284 -0.19 9.21 9.67
N HIS A 285 0.13 8.81 8.44
CA HIS A 285 0.82 9.66 7.46
C HIS A 285 -0.04 10.10 6.27
N ILE A 286 -1.31 9.66 6.17
CA ILE A 286 -2.19 10.00 5.05
C ILE A 286 -3.31 10.92 5.52
N LEU A 287 -3.51 12.00 4.77
CA LEU A 287 -4.68 12.86 4.83
C LEU A 287 -5.30 12.95 3.45
N SER A 288 -6.60 12.73 3.36
CA SER A 288 -7.39 12.94 2.15
C SER A 288 -8.52 13.91 2.44
N ALA A 289 -8.56 15.00 1.66
CA ALA A 289 -9.55 16.06 1.78
C ALA A 289 -10.15 16.36 0.40
N SER A 290 -11.46 16.35 0.29
CA SER A 290 -12.17 16.71 -0.95
C SER A 290 -12.92 18.02 -0.74
N MET A 291 -12.73 18.97 -1.63
CA MET A 291 -13.25 20.33 -1.52
C MET A 291 -14.24 20.59 -2.66
N LEU A 292 -15.42 21.09 -2.31
CA LEU A 292 -16.49 21.38 -3.28
C LEU A 292 -16.08 22.54 -4.20
N ASN A 293 -16.54 22.47 -5.45
CA ASN A 293 -16.39 23.51 -6.50
C ASN A 293 -14.96 23.82 -6.92
N ILE A 294 -14.04 22.85 -6.80
CA ILE A 294 -12.69 22.95 -7.39
C ILE A 294 -12.30 21.66 -8.09
N SER A 295 -11.32 21.75 -8.98
CA SER A 295 -10.68 20.57 -9.60
C SER A 295 -9.48 20.14 -8.77
N GLY A 296 -9.35 18.82 -8.50
CA GLY A 296 -8.16 18.26 -7.85
C GLY A 296 -6.88 18.52 -8.66
N GLU A 297 -6.93 18.48 -9.98
CA GLU A 297 -5.80 18.79 -10.85
C GLU A 297 -5.37 20.27 -10.73
N GLN A 298 -6.32 21.21 -10.75
CA GLN A 298 -6.01 22.62 -10.56
C GLN A 298 -5.38 22.88 -9.18
N LEU A 299 -5.89 22.20 -8.13
CA LEU A 299 -5.35 22.31 -6.78
C LEU A 299 -3.92 21.77 -6.69
N VAL A 300 -3.64 20.59 -7.26
CA VAL A 300 -2.29 20.00 -7.33
C VAL A 300 -1.34 20.94 -8.08
N ASN A 301 -1.76 21.49 -9.24
CA ASN A 301 -0.94 22.41 -10.02
C ASN A 301 -0.67 23.74 -9.29
N ALA A 302 -1.66 24.29 -8.59
CA ALA A 302 -1.48 25.52 -7.80
C ALA A 302 -0.51 25.30 -6.62
N LEU A 303 -0.61 24.16 -5.94
CA LEU A 303 0.31 23.79 -4.85
C LEU A 303 1.73 23.52 -5.38
N ALA A 304 1.86 22.94 -6.57
CA ALA A 304 3.17 22.72 -7.21
C ALA A 304 3.89 24.05 -7.51
N GLN A 305 3.16 25.09 -7.92
CA GLN A 305 3.72 26.45 -8.10
C GLN A 305 4.27 27.05 -6.79
N GLU A 306 3.68 26.65 -5.65
CA GLU A 306 4.15 27.05 -4.30
C GLU A 306 5.23 26.09 -3.75
N GLY A 307 5.72 25.15 -4.57
CA GLY A 307 6.78 24.21 -4.21
C GLY A 307 6.32 23.03 -3.36
N PHE A 308 5.03 22.62 -3.45
CA PHE A 308 4.51 21.43 -2.81
C PHE A 308 4.18 20.34 -3.83
N ALA A 309 4.79 19.18 -3.69
CA ALA A 309 4.37 17.97 -4.38
C ALA A 309 3.29 17.28 -3.54
N VAL A 310 2.08 17.21 -4.05
CA VAL A 310 0.92 16.54 -3.45
C VAL A 310 0.27 15.64 -4.49
N ALA A 311 -0.66 14.78 -4.08
CA ALA A 311 -1.41 13.94 -4.99
C ALA A 311 -2.92 14.25 -4.93
N SER A 312 -3.65 13.78 -5.94
CA SER A 312 -5.11 13.73 -5.93
C SER A 312 -5.55 12.30 -6.24
N GLY A 313 -6.62 11.84 -5.62
CA GLY A 313 -7.16 10.50 -5.85
C GLY A 313 -7.55 10.23 -7.32
N SER A 314 -7.95 11.27 -8.05
CA SER A 314 -8.29 11.19 -9.48
C SER A 314 -7.10 11.43 -10.43
N ALA A 315 -5.99 12.00 -9.94
CA ALA A 315 -4.86 12.43 -10.77
C ALA A 315 -3.71 11.40 -10.88
N CYS A 316 -3.81 10.26 -10.20
CA CYS A 316 -2.77 9.23 -10.27
C CYS A 316 -2.67 8.52 -11.64
N VAL A 317 -3.62 8.76 -12.56
CA VAL A 317 -3.56 8.29 -13.94
C VAL A 317 -3.76 9.51 -14.85
N ALA A 318 -2.75 9.87 -15.63
CA ALA A 318 -2.72 11.04 -16.50
C ALA A 318 -3.83 11.09 -17.59
N SER A 319 -4.75 10.13 -17.60
CA SER A 319 -5.90 10.02 -18.50
C SER A 319 -7.25 9.89 -17.79
N ALA A 320 -7.33 9.95 -16.46
CA ALA A 320 -8.57 9.65 -15.76
C ALA A 320 -9.43 10.89 -15.59
N ILE A 321 -10.38 11.03 -16.49
CA ILE A 321 -11.58 11.87 -16.33
C ILE A 321 -12.54 11.26 -15.28
N GLU A 322 -12.29 10.03 -14.83
CA GLU A 322 -13.18 9.31 -13.91
C GLU A 322 -12.93 9.68 -12.46
N PRO A 323 -14.01 9.95 -11.70
CA PRO A 323 -13.92 10.19 -10.27
C PRO A 323 -13.35 8.98 -9.50
N SER A 324 -12.71 9.23 -8.35
CA SER A 324 -12.22 8.16 -7.49
C SER A 324 -13.34 7.18 -7.12
N HIS A 325 -13.14 5.89 -7.45
CA HIS A 325 -14.06 4.83 -7.06
C HIS A 325 -14.10 4.65 -5.53
N VAL A 326 -12.99 4.94 -4.84
CA VAL A 326 -12.87 4.86 -3.38
C VAL A 326 -13.78 5.89 -2.72
N LEU A 327 -13.63 7.17 -3.08
CA LEU A 327 -14.45 8.26 -2.53
C LEU A 327 -15.92 8.06 -2.87
N LYS A 328 -16.22 7.61 -4.10
CA LYS A 328 -17.58 7.27 -4.53
C LYS A 328 -18.17 6.15 -3.69
N ALA A 329 -17.42 5.08 -3.42
CA ALA A 329 -17.88 3.98 -2.57
C ALA A 329 -18.16 4.42 -1.13
N MET A 330 -17.43 5.42 -0.64
CA MET A 330 -17.64 6.01 0.70
C MET A 330 -18.75 7.07 0.72
N GLY A 331 -19.31 7.47 -0.42
CA GLY A 331 -20.31 8.55 -0.49
C GLY A 331 -19.74 9.94 -0.21
N LEU A 332 -18.44 10.15 -0.39
CA LEU A 332 -17.75 11.42 -0.21
C LEU A 332 -17.69 12.22 -1.52
N LEU A 333 -17.34 13.51 -1.42
CA LEU A 333 -17.04 14.35 -2.57
C LEU A 333 -15.92 13.73 -3.39
N THR A 334 -16.18 13.53 -4.68
CA THR A 334 -15.22 12.89 -5.62
C THR A 334 -14.37 13.89 -6.40
N HIS A 335 -14.73 15.18 -6.37
CA HIS A 335 -14.00 16.27 -7.01
C HIS A 335 -13.18 17.06 -5.97
N GLY A 336 -12.19 17.80 -6.42
CA GLY A 336 -11.37 18.64 -5.54
C GLY A 336 -10.59 17.85 -4.49
N ASN A 337 -10.28 16.58 -4.74
CA ASN A 337 -9.55 15.76 -3.79
C ASN A 337 -8.07 16.16 -3.74
N LEU A 338 -7.57 16.31 -2.52
CA LEU A 338 -6.17 16.49 -2.16
C LEU A 338 -5.74 15.35 -1.25
N ARG A 339 -4.77 14.56 -1.68
CA ARG A 339 -4.10 13.58 -0.83
C ARG A 339 -2.73 14.09 -0.43
N ILE A 340 -2.49 14.13 0.86
CA ILE A 340 -1.21 14.46 1.48
C ILE A 340 -0.68 13.22 2.16
N SER A 341 0.59 12.87 1.86
CA SER A 341 1.28 11.75 2.47
C SER A 341 2.58 12.26 3.10
N LEU A 342 2.60 12.37 4.43
CA LEU A 342 3.75 12.84 5.16
C LEU A 342 4.82 11.75 5.27
N LEU A 343 6.06 12.10 5.00
CA LEU A 343 7.21 11.18 5.04
C LEU A 343 7.92 11.24 6.40
N HIS A 344 8.67 10.20 6.72
CA HIS A 344 9.59 10.23 7.85
C HIS A 344 10.57 11.41 7.71
N GLY A 345 10.78 12.17 8.78
CA GLY A 345 11.65 13.34 8.80
C GLY A 345 11.04 14.61 8.21
N VAL A 346 9.75 14.63 7.84
CA VAL A 346 9.05 15.85 7.40
C VAL A 346 9.15 16.94 8.48
N GLN A 347 9.45 18.17 8.04
CA GLN A 347 9.56 19.29 8.97
C GLN A 347 8.19 19.90 9.25
N GLU A 348 7.92 20.19 10.52
CA GLU A 348 6.67 20.83 10.95
C GLU A 348 6.46 22.21 10.30
N SER A 349 7.55 22.95 10.04
CA SER A 349 7.52 24.24 9.34
C SER A 349 6.93 24.12 7.94
N GLU A 350 7.21 23.04 7.20
CA GLU A 350 6.65 22.80 5.87
C GLU A 350 5.15 22.52 5.94
N VAL A 351 4.71 21.76 6.94
CA VAL A 351 3.28 21.51 7.19
C VAL A 351 2.56 22.82 7.50
N LYS A 352 3.13 23.67 8.37
CA LYS A 352 2.57 24.98 8.70
C LYS A 352 2.53 25.91 7.49
N ARG A 353 3.57 25.91 6.65
CA ARG A 353 3.60 26.68 5.40
C ARG A 353 2.47 26.27 4.45
N LEU A 354 2.26 24.98 4.24
CA LEU A 354 1.15 24.47 3.44
C LEU A 354 -0.20 24.95 3.99
N LEU A 355 -0.42 24.78 5.30
CA LEU A 355 -1.67 25.15 5.96
C LEU A 355 -1.97 26.66 5.89
N ALA A 356 -0.94 27.49 5.87
CA ALA A 356 -1.09 28.94 5.71
C ALA A 356 -1.49 29.35 4.28
N LEU A 357 -1.05 28.60 3.26
CA LEU A 357 -1.32 28.91 1.85
C LEU A 357 -2.62 28.28 1.33
N LEU A 358 -2.97 27.10 1.81
CA LEU A 358 -4.06 26.27 1.27
C LEU A 358 -5.42 26.99 1.22
N PRO A 359 -5.89 27.71 2.26
CA PRO A 359 -7.20 28.38 2.20
C PRO A 359 -7.29 29.44 1.09
N GLY A 360 -6.25 30.26 0.92
CA GLY A 360 -6.23 31.29 -0.13
C GLY A 360 -6.16 30.69 -1.54
N ILE A 361 -5.50 29.56 -1.70
CA ILE A 361 -5.49 28.82 -2.99
C ILE A 361 -6.89 28.30 -3.29
N VAL A 362 -7.56 27.68 -2.33
CA VAL A 362 -8.92 27.13 -2.49
C VAL A 362 -9.91 28.24 -2.82
N GLU A 363 -9.87 29.36 -2.12
CA GLU A 363 -10.73 30.53 -2.38
C GLU A 363 -10.54 31.06 -3.79
N ARG A 364 -9.29 31.25 -4.23
CA ARG A 364 -9.00 31.71 -5.60
C ARG A 364 -9.54 30.74 -6.66
N LEU A 365 -9.32 29.42 -6.49
CA LEU A 365 -9.81 28.43 -7.46
C LEU A 365 -11.35 28.38 -7.52
N ARG A 366 -12.05 28.61 -6.41
CA ARG A 366 -13.52 28.72 -6.39
C ARG A 366 -13.99 29.94 -7.14
N LEU A 367 -13.37 31.10 -6.91
CA LEU A 367 -13.70 32.33 -7.65
C LEU A 367 -13.48 32.16 -9.16
N ASP A 368 -12.40 31.51 -9.56
CA ASP A 368 -12.11 31.22 -10.96
C ASP A 368 -13.14 30.25 -11.60
N ALA A 369 -13.72 29.37 -10.79
CA ALA A 369 -14.80 28.47 -11.19
C ALA A 369 -16.20 29.11 -11.16
N GLY A 370 -16.34 30.34 -10.68
CA GLY A 370 -17.62 31.05 -10.59
C GLY A 370 -18.48 30.60 -9.41
N ALA A 371 -17.87 30.07 -8.37
CA ALA A 371 -18.55 29.56 -7.18
C ALA A 371 -18.41 30.48 -5.96
#